data_f2da4ffade4cd4d3283a007ae0409fe9
#
_entry.id   f2da4ffade4cd4d3283a007ae0409fe9
#
_cell.length_a   1.000
_cell.length_b   1.000
_cell.length_c   1.000
_cell.angle_alpha   90.00
_cell.angle_beta   90.00
_cell.angle_gamma   90.00
#
_symmetry.space_group_name_H-M   'P 1'
#
loop_
_entity.id
_entity.type
_entity.pdbx_description
1 polymer ?
#
loop_
_entity_poly.entity_id
_entity_poly.type
_entity_poly.pdbx_seq_one_letter_code
_entity_poly.pdbx_strand_id
1 'polypeptide(L)'
;LLDLAGHTHDRAKGQGIAVIHPNVRGSAGYGKTYLRLDNAELREDSVKDIGALLDWIAKQPELDSSRVAVSGGSYGGYMVLASLVHFGDRLKAGVDYVGIANFITFLERTSPYRQDLRRAEYGDERKPEMRSIFQQINPSANADKIVSALMVAHGRNDPRVPFFEAEQIVDIVRGKGREVWTVYADNEGH
;
A
#
# COMPACT_ATOMS: atom_id res chain seq x y z
N LEU A 1 -3.02 -0.90 15.15
CA LEU A 1 -3.04 -0.29 13.83
C LEU A 1 -1.60 -0.09 13.34
N LEU A 2 -1.29 -0.65 12.18
CA LEU A 2 -0.04 -0.36 11.49
C LEU A 2 -0.28 0.85 10.58
N ASP A 3 0.36 1.98 10.90
CA ASP A 3 0.25 3.19 10.11
C ASP A 3 1.48 3.35 9.21
N LEU A 4 1.28 3.14 7.93
CA LEU A 4 2.33 3.16 6.92
C LEU A 4 2.56 4.57 6.31
N ALA A 5 1.90 5.61 6.89
CA ALA A 5 2.02 6.98 6.41
C ALA A 5 2.08 8.05 7.53
N GLY A 6 2.03 7.66 8.80
CA GLY A 6 2.19 8.58 9.94
C GLY A 6 1.02 9.53 10.24
N HIS A 7 -0.18 9.25 9.76
CA HIS A 7 -1.32 10.18 9.85
C HIS A 7 -2.38 9.83 10.91
N THR A 8 -2.27 8.69 11.58
CA THR A 8 -3.35 8.15 12.43
C THR A 8 -3.10 8.22 13.93
N HIS A 9 -1.92 8.66 14.36
CA HIS A 9 -1.52 8.65 15.78
C HIS A 9 -2.53 9.37 16.69
N ASP A 10 -2.92 10.59 16.32
CA ASP A 10 -3.84 11.39 17.14
C ASP A 10 -5.27 10.83 17.18
N ARG A 11 -5.70 10.17 16.10
CA ARG A 11 -7.05 9.57 16.01
C ARG A 11 -7.18 8.29 16.83
N ALA A 12 -6.11 7.56 17.01
CA ALA A 12 -6.08 6.32 17.81
C ALA A 12 -5.96 6.58 19.32
N LYS A 13 -5.50 7.78 19.69
CA LYS A 13 -5.27 8.18 21.08
C LYS A 13 -6.57 8.15 21.90
N GLY A 14 -6.53 7.45 23.03
CA GLY A 14 -7.70 7.35 23.93
C GLY A 14 -8.72 6.26 23.53
N GLN A 15 -8.52 5.53 22.43
CA GLN A 15 -9.41 4.46 21.98
C GLN A 15 -8.87 3.04 22.26
N GLY A 16 -7.79 2.93 23.04
CA GLY A 16 -7.16 1.63 23.32
C GLY A 16 -6.50 1.00 22.07
N ILE A 17 -6.13 1.81 21.10
CA ILE A 17 -5.48 1.37 19.86
C ILE A 17 -3.98 1.68 19.94
N ALA A 18 -3.15 0.64 19.90
CA ALA A 18 -1.71 0.82 19.69
C ALA A 18 -1.43 1.16 18.22
N VAL A 19 -0.58 2.16 17.97
CA VAL A 19 -0.14 2.54 16.64
C VAL A 19 1.34 2.23 16.50
N ILE A 20 1.70 1.53 15.42
CA ILE A 20 3.08 1.16 15.10
C ILE A 20 3.43 1.74 13.73
N HIS A 21 4.51 2.50 13.67
CA HIS A 21 5.07 3.08 12.44
C HIS A 21 6.36 2.32 12.07
N PRO A 22 6.29 1.32 11.20
CA PRO A 22 7.48 0.55 10.85
C PRO A 22 8.37 1.32 9.86
N ASN A 23 9.67 1.31 10.09
CA ASN A 23 10.67 1.71 9.12
C ASN A 23 11.11 0.48 8.32
N VAL A 24 10.28 0.07 7.37
CA VAL A 24 10.61 -1.04 6.47
C VAL A 24 11.84 -0.72 5.64
N ARG A 25 12.49 -1.74 5.09
CA ARG A 25 13.61 -1.53 4.15
C ARG A 25 13.17 -0.62 3.01
N GLY A 26 14.08 0.26 2.54
CA GLY A 26 13.74 1.34 1.64
C GLY A 26 13.39 2.68 2.33
N SER A 27 13.16 2.69 3.65
CA SER A 27 12.87 3.92 4.39
C SER A 27 14.05 4.89 4.36
N ALA A 28 13.73 6.19 4.23
CA ALA A 28 14.72 7.26 4.28
C ALA A 28 15.32 7.43 5.69
N GLY A 29 16.51 8.01 5.78
CA GLY A 29 17.18 8.32 7.06
C GLY A 29 18.23 7.30 7.50
N TYR A 30 18.28 6.13 6.87
CA TYR A 30 19.22 5.05 7.21
C TYR A 30 20.37 4.87 6.21
N GLY A 31 20.58 5.87 5.35
CA GLY A 31 21.64 5.89 4.35
C GLY A 31 21.25 5.24 3.02
N LYS A 32 22.10 5.45 2.00
CA LYS A 32 21.80 5.05 0.61
C LYS A 32 21.64 3.54 0.42
N THR A 33 22.39 2.74 1.17
CA THR A 33 22.30 1.27 1.09
C THR A 33 20.91 0.80 1.53
N TYR A 34 20.44 1.30 2.67
CA TYR A 34 19.10 0.95 3.18
C TYR A 34 17.98 1.43 2.26
N LEU A 35 18.10 2.67 1.73
CA LEU A 35 17.14 3.27 0.82
C LEU A 35 16.92 2.46 -0.47
N ARG A 36 17.93 1.68 -0.91
CA ARG A 36 17.86 0.90 -2.15
C ARG A 36 17.36 -0.54 -1.97
N LEU A 37 17.08 -0.96 -0.73
CA LEU A 37 16.72 -2.34 -0.43
C LEU A 37 15.35 -2.76 -0.94
N ASP A 38 14.53 -1.82 -1.41
CA ASP A 38 13.22 -2.10 -1.99
C ASP A 38 13.06 -1.55 -3.42
N ASN A 39 14.15 -1.16 -4.11
CA ASN A 39 14.05 -0.61 -5.45
C ASN A 39 13.78 -1.69 -6.50
N ALA A 40 13.00 -1.34 -7.51
CA ALA A 40 12.68 -2.14 -8.70
C ALA A 40 12.24 -3.58 -8.32
N GLU A 41 12.99 -4.60 -8.72
CA GLU A 41 12.71 -6.02 -8.48
C GLU A 41 12.66 -6.41 -6.99
N LEU A 42 13.23 -5.60 -6.11
CA LEU A 42 13.22 -5.83 -4.66
C LEU A 42 11.97 -5.27 -3.96
N ARG A 43 11.02 -4.71 -4.73
CA ARG A 43 9.86 -3.99 -4.19
C ARG A 43 9.09 -4.74 -3.10
N GLU A 44 8.85 -6.02 -3.28
CA GLU A 44 8.13 -6.83 -2.29
C GLU A 44 8.94 -7.19 -1.04
N ASP A 45 10.24 -6.92 -1.02
CA ASP A 45 11.04 -7.17 0.18
C ASP A 45 10.61 -6.27 1.35
N SER A 46 10.14 -5.03 1.08
CA SER A 46 9.54 -4.17 2.10
C SER A 46 8.22 -4.71 2.65
N VAL A 47 7.45 -5.44 1.84
CA VAL A 47 6.21 -6.11 2.28
C VAL A 47 6.52 -7.29 3.22
N LYS A 48 7.63 -8.01 3.00
CA LYS A 48 8.08 -9.08 3.91
C LYS A 48 8.38 -8.56 5.32
N ASP A 49 8.81 -7.29 5.43
CA ASP A 49 9.05 -6.66 6.74
C ASP A 49 7.74 -6.47 7.52
N ILE A 50 6.62 -6.25 6.85
CA ILE A 50 5.30 -6.23 7.49
C ILE A 50 4.93 -7.62 8.02
N GLY A 51 5.23 -8.70 7.27
CA GLY A 51 5.05 -10.06 7.75
C GLY A 51 5.85 -10.34 9.03
N ALA A 52 7.13 -9.95 9.06
CA ALA A 52 7.98 -10.07 10.24
C ALA A 52 7.45 -9.25 11.43
N LEU A 53 6.91 -8.06 11.17
CA LEU A 53 6.26 -7.24 12.20
C LEU A 53 5.00 -7.92 12.75
N LEU A 54 4.19 -8.54 11.93
CA LEU A 54 3.02 -9.31 12.38
C LEU A 54 3.45 -10.48 13.27
N ASP A 55 4.57 -11.17 12.93
CA ASP A 55 5.13 -12.24 13.77
C ASP A 55 5.62 -11.72 15.13
N TRP A 56 6.18 -10.51 15.16
CA TRP A 56 6.58 -9.84 16.40
C TRP A 56 5.35 -9.45 17.23
N ILE A 57 4.31 -8.85 16.61
CA ILE A 57 3.05 -8.48 17.29
C ILE A 57 2.43 -9.70 17.97
N ALA A 58 2.42 -10.86 17.33
CA ALA A 58 1.84 -12.08 17.87
C ALA A 58 2.54 -12.59 19.16
N LYS A 59 3.75 -12.09 19.43
CA LYS A 59 4.54 -12.45 20.64
C LYS A 59 4.44 -11.41 21.74
N GLN A 60 3.75 -10.28 21.52
CA GLN A 60 3.59 -9.23 22.53
C GLN A 60 2.34 -9.49 23.37
N PRO A 61 2.45 -9.69 24.70
CA PRO A 61 1.29 -10.02 25.52
C PRO A 61 0.29 -8.85 25.66
N GLU A 62 0.73 -7.62 25.44
CA GLU A 62 -0.09 -6.41 25.51
C GLU A 62 -0.79 -6.06 24.20
N LEU A 63 -0.51 -6.79 23.09
CA LEU A 63 -1.09 -6.54 21.78
C LEU A 63 -2.03 -7.69 21.37
N ASP A 64 -3.17 -7.34 20.79
CA ASP A 64 -4.12 -8.33 20.25
C ASP A 64 -3.84 -8.57 18.76
N SER A 65 -3.10 -9.64 18.46
CA SER A 65 -2.75 -10.03 17.09
C SER A 65 -3.95 -10.46 16.24
N SER A 66 -5.10 -10.71 16.85
CA SER A 66 -6.35 -11.03 16.12
C SER A 66 -7.07 -9.78 15.61
N ARG A 67 -6.68 -8.58 16.04
CA ARG A 67 -7.30 -7.29 15.71
C ARG A 67 -6.30 -6.30 15.12
N VAL A 68 -5.53 -6.72 14.13
CA VAL A 68 -4.57 -5.86 13.44
C VAL A 68 -5.20 -5.28 12.18
N ALA A 69 -5.04 -3.97 12.00
CA ALA A 69 -5.37 -3.26 10.77
C ALA A 69 -4.13 -2.52 10.23
N VAL A 70 -4.13 -2.25 8.93
CA VAL A 70 -3.06 -1.55 8.24
C VAL A 70 -3.61 -0.30 7.55
N SER A 71 -2.88 0.80 7.62
CA SER A 71 -3.27 2.08 7.01
C SER A 71 -2.05 2.73 6.34
N GLY A 72 -2.25 3.38 5.22
CA GLY A 72 -1.15 4.07 4.55
C GLY A 72 -1.59 4.91 3.36
N GLY A 73 -0.75 5.88 2.99
CA GLY A 73 -1.01 6.78 1.88
C GLY A 73 0.06 6.72 0.79
N SER A 74 -0.34 6.94 -0.46
CA SER A 74 0.54 6.96 -1.62
C SER A 74 1.29 5.62 -1.77
N TYR A 75 2.62 5.59 -1.69
CA TYR A 75 3.36 4.33 -1.60
C TYR A 75 2.93 3.47 -0.39
N GLY A 76 2.60 4.12 0.74
CA GLY A 76 2.01 3.43 1.90
C GLY A 76 0.67 2.76 1.59
N GLY A 77 -0.12 3.33 0.67
CA GLY A 77 -1.35 2.71 0.14
C GLY A 77 -1.05 1.44 -0.66
N TYR A 78 0.00 1.45 -1.52
CA TYR A 78 0.49 0.21 -2.12
C TYR A 78 0.86 -0.83 -1.05
N MET A 79 1.60 -0.43 -0.01
CA MET A 79 1.97 -1.31 1.09
C MET A 79 0.75 -1.88 1.82
N VAL A 80 -0.32 -1.10 1.97
CA VAL A 80 -1.61 -1.59 2.50
C VAL A 80 -2.17 -2.69 1.60
N LEU A 81 -2.34 -2.42 0.32
CA LEU A 81 -2.93 -3.36 -0.64
C LEU A 81 -2.08 -4.64 -0.76
N ALA A 82 -0.76 -4.51 -0.86
CA ALA A 82 0.16 -5.64 -0.90
C ALA A 82 0.13 -6.46 0.40
N SER A 83 0.04 -5.79 1.57
CA SER A 83 -0.11 -6.49 2.85
C SER A 83 -1.41 -7.26 2.93
N LEU A 84 -2.53 -6.74 2.40
CA LEU A 84 -3.80 -7.46 2.34
C LEU A 84 -3.75 -8.65 1.37
N VAL A 85 -2.98 -8.56 0.29
CA VAL A 85 -2.74 -9.67 -0.65
C VAL A 85 -1.95 -10.81 0.02
N HIS A 86 -0.88 -10.48 0.76
CA HIS A 86 0.03 -11.46 1.34
C HIS A 86 -0.38 -11.97 2.74
N PHE A 87 -1.06 -11.14 3.53
CA PHE A 87 -1.36 -11.40 4.95
C PHE A 87 -2.83 -11.15 5.31
N GLY A 88 -3.74 -11.27 4.33
CA GLY A 88 -5.17 -10.98 4.54
C GLY A 88 -5.83 -11.82 5.64
N ASP A 89 -5.37 -13.03 5.89
CA ASP A 89 -5.82 -13.90 6.97
C ASP A 89 -5.43 -13.37 8.38
N ARG A 90 -4.38 -12.56 8.46
CA ARG A 90 -3.85 -11.95 9.71
C ARG A 90 -4.31 -10.52 9.91
N LEU A 91 -4.83 -9.86 8.88
CA LEU A 91 -5.26 -8.47 8.90
C LEU A 91 -6.79 -8.39 8.85
N LYS A 92 -7.39 -7.61 9.74
CA LYS A 92 -8.85 -7.42 9.79
C LYS A 92 -9.35 -6.36 8.84
N ALA A 93 -8.54 -5.32 8.62
CA ALA A 93 -8.91 -4.21 7.74
C ALA A 93 -7.68 -3.53 7.16
N GLY A 94 -7.86 -2.92 5.99
CA GLY A 94 -6.93 -2.00 5.38
C GLY A 94 -7.58 -0.68 5.01
N VAL A 95 -6.84 0.42 5.19
CA VAL A 95 -7.25 1.75 4.76
C VAL A 95 -6.20 2.29 3.81
N ASP A 96 -6.57 2.35 2.55
CA ASP A 96 -5.74 2.85 1.46
C ASP A 96 -6.10 4.31 1.15
N TYR A 97 -5.15 5.20 1.35
CA TYR A 97 -5.25 6.60 0.94
C TYR A 97 -4.40 6.83 -0.31
N VAL A 98 -5.03 7.20 -1.41
CA VAL A 98 -4.35 7.58 -2.66
C VAL A 98 -3.26 6.60 -3.09
N GLY A 99 -3.50 5.29 -2.91
CA GLY A 99 -2.50 4.25 -3.11
C GLY A 99 -2.34 3.79 -4.54
N ILE A 100 -1.23 3.08 -4.79
CA ILE A 100 -0.89 2.51 -6.09
C ILE A 100 -1.40 1.06 -6.12
N ALA A 101 -2.36 0.78 -6.98
CA ALA A 101 -2.90 -0.56 -7.16
C ALA A 101 -2.18 -1.36 -8.25
N ASN A 102 -1.56 -0.64 -9.21
CA ASN A 102 -0.89 -1.23 -10.35
C ASN A 102 0.26 -0.32 -10.82
N PHE A 103 1.50 -0.74 -10.65
CA PHE A 103 2.68 0.04 -11.05
C PHE A 103 2.72 0.35 -12.55
N ILE A 104 2.18 -0.52 -13.40
CA ILE A 104 2.15 -0.27 -14.86
C ILE A 104 1.25 0.92 -15.15
N THR A 105 0.00 0.88 -14.73
CA THR A 105 -0.95 1.97 -15.01
C THR A 105 -0.57 3.26 -14.28
N PHE A 106 -0.02 3.15 -13.08
CA PHE A 106 0.50 4.29 -12.33
C PHE A 106 1.63 4.99 -13.11
N LEU A 107 2.66 4.26 -13.57
CA LEU A 107 3.80 4.83 -14.29
C LEU A 107 3.42 5.39 -15.67
N GLU A 108 2.46 4.75 -16.35
CA GLU A 108 1.93 5.21 -17.64
C GLU A 108 1.07 6.48 -17.50
N ARG A 109 0.39 6.71 -16.35
CA ARG A 109 -0.63 7.75 -16.19
C ARG A 109 -0.28 8.85 -15.19
N THR A 110 0.75 8.69 -14.35
CA THR A 110 1.21 9.79 -13.49
C THR A 110 1.68 10.97 -14.33
N SER A 111 1.67 12.17 -13.74
CA SER A 111 2.08 13.39 -14.45
C SER A 111 3.44 13.22 -15.14
N PRO A 112 3.61 13.66 -16.38
CA PRO A 112 4.81 13.39 -17.19
C PRO A 112 6.13 13.78 -16.51
N TYR A 113 6.15 14.90 -15.77
CA TYR A 113 7.34 15.37 -15.05
C TYR A 113 7.79 14.42 -13.92
N ARG A 114 6.93 13.46 -13.52
CA ARG A 114 7.19 12.50 -12.45
C ARG A 114 7.63 11.13 -12.97
N GLN A 115 7.28 10.78 -14.20
CA GLN A 115 7.42 9.42 -14.72
C GLN A 115 8.85 8.89 -14.62
N ASP A 116 9.84 9.63 -15.13
CA ASP A 116 11.22 9.15 -15.13
C ASP A 116 11.82 9.06 -13.73
N LEU A 117 11.45 9.98 -12.83
CA LEU A 117 11.84 9.90 -11.42
C LEU A 117 11.28 8.62 -10.77
N ARG A 118 10.04 8.28 -11.06
CA ARG A 118 9.39 7.08 -10.50
C ARG A 118 9.92 5.80 -11.14
N ARG A 119 10.24 5.80 -12.42
CA ARG A 119 10.91 4.67 -13.08
C ARG A 119 12.28 4.37 -12.47
N ALA A 120 13.02 5.39 -12.05
CA ALA A 120 14.32 5.21 -11.39
C ALA A 120 14.21 4.51 -10.03
N GLU A 121 13.08 4.69 -9.32
CA GLU A 121 12.83 4.11 -8.01
C GLU A 121 12.08 2.78 -8.09
N TYR A 122 10.97 2.75 -8.84
CA TYR A 122 10.09 1.59 -8.88
C TYR A 122 10.48 0.56 -9.94
N GLY A 123 11.24 0.97 -10.94
CA GLY A 123 11.54 0.20 -12.14
C GLY A 123 10.79 0.74 -13.36
N ASP A 124 11.27 0.39 -14.56
CA ASP A 124 10.78 0.91 -15.83
C ASP A 124 9.80 -0.09 -16.46
N GLU A 125 8.51 0.25 -16.49
CA GLU A 125 7.43 -0.57 -17.03
C GLU A 125 7.55 -0.82 -18.54
N ARG A 126 8.37 -0.07 -19.23
CA ARG A 126 8.64 -0.23 -20.68
C ARG A 126 9.60 -1.40 -20.97
N LYS A 127 10.35 -1.84 -19.94
CA LYS A 127 11.22 -3.01 -20.02
C LYS A 127 10.43 -4.28 -19.79
N PRO A 128 10.47 -5.28 -20.70
CA PRO A 128 9.67 -6.50 -20.59
C PRO A 128 9.87 -7.25 -19.27
N GLU A 129 11.11 -7.32 -18.77
CA GLU A 129 11.47 -8.00 -17.53
C GLU A 129 10.79 -7.33 -16.34
N MET A 130 10.86 -5.99 -16.25
CA MET A 130 10.26 -5.24 -15.16
C MET A 130 8.73 -5.27 -15.24
N ARG A 131 8.17 -5.20 -16.45
CA ARG A 131 6.74 -5.33 -16.67
C ARG A 131 6.20 -6.69 -16.19
N SER A 132 6.95 -7.77 -16.43
CA SER A 132 6.61 -9.11 -15.93
C SER A 132 6.61 -9.16 -14.40
N ILE A 133 7.58 -8.53 -13.74
CA ILE A 133 7.62 -8.42 -12.28
C ILE A 133 6.39 -7.66 -11.78
N PHE A 134 6.08 -6.49 -12.36
CA PHE A 134 4.89 -5.73 -11.98
C PHE A 134 3.60 -6.53 -12.12
N GLN A 135 3.44 -7.32 -13.18
CA GLN A 135 2.27 -8.18 -13.35
C GLN A 135 2.12 -9.19 -12.20
N GLN A 136 3.22 -9.64 -11.61
CA GLN A 136 3.20 -10.57 -10.48
C GLN A 136 2.89 -9.87 -9.15
N ILE A 137 3.46 -8.68 -8.91
CA ILE A 137 3.37 -8.00 -7.62
C ILE A 137 2.22 -6.98 -7.49
N ASN A 138 1.58 -6.60 -8.60
CA ASN A 138 0.51 -5.62 -8.57
C ASN A 138 -0.68 -6.10 -7.72
N PRO A 139 -1.13 -5.33 -6.73
CA PRO A 139 -2.31 -5.66 -5.94
C PRO A 139 -3.55 -5.90 -6.80
N SER A 140 -3.74 -5.14 -7.88
CA SER A 140 -4.87 -5.32 -8.80
C SER A 140 -4.90 -6.69 -9.47
N ALA A 141 -3.73 -7.26 -9.79
CA ALA A 141 -3.61 -8.61 -10.37
C ALA A 141 -3.84 -9.73 -9.35
N ASN A 142 -3.70 -9.43 -8.06
CA ASN A 142 -3.82 -10.36 -6.94
C ASN A 142 -5.01 -10.05 -6.02
N ALA A 143 -5.96 -9.26 -6.47
CA ALA A 143 -7.05 -8.75 -5.64
C ALA A 143 -8.04 -9.84 -5.17
N ASP A 144 -8.03 -11.01 -5.78
CA ASP A 144 -8.75 -12.19 -5.31
C ASP A 144 -8.30 -12.66 -3.92
N LYS A 145 -7.05 -12.38 -3.54
CA LYS A 145 -6.48 -12.68 -2.23
C LYS A 145 -6.88 -11.67 -1.13
N ILE A 146 -7.43 -10.51 -1.51
CA ILE A 146 -7.90 -9.51 -0.54
C ILE A 146 -9.23 -9.99 0.06
N VAL A 147 -9.17 -10.51 1.26
CA VAL A 147 -10.33 -11.06 2.00
C VAL A 147 -10.75 -10.18 3.18
N SER A 148 -9.90 -9.26 3.59
CA SER A 148 -10.12 -8.33 4.70
C SER A 148 -11.00 -7.17 4.29
N ALA A 149 -11.62 -6.48 5.26
CA ALA A 149 -12.33 -5.24 5.00
C ALA A 149 -11.38 -4.19 4.41
N LEU A 150 -11.82 -3.53 3.34
CA LEU A 150 -11.01 -2.51 2.64
C LEU A 150 -11.78 -1.19 2.58
N MET A 151 -11.10 -0.10 2.91
CA MET A 151 -11.53 1.25 2.64
C MET A 151 -10.51 1.92 1.70
N VAL A 152 -11.00 2.58 0.65
CA VAL A 152 -10.18 3.35 -0.30
C VAL A 152 -10.63 4.80 -0.30
N ALA A 153 -9.70 5.72 -0.03
CA ALA A 153 -9.94 7.16 -0.07
C ALA A 153 -9.03 7.81 -1.11
N HIS A 154 -9.59 8.66 -2.00
CA HIS A 154 -8.81 9.26 -3.08
C HIS A 154 -9.40 10.60 -3.55
N GLY A 155 -8.52 11.58 -3.79
CA GLY A 155 -8.90 12.84 -4.45
C GLY A 155 -8.95 12.68 -5.97
N ARG A 156 -10.03 13.15 -6.61
CA ARG A 156 -10.20 13.01 -8.08
C ARG A 156 -9.19 13.83 -8.89
N ASN A 157 -8.62 14.88 -8.29
CA ASN A 157 -7.66 15.78 -8.93
C ASN A 157 -6.20 15.43 -8.56
N ASP A 158 -5.93 14.19 -8.15
CA ASP A 158 -4.59 13.76 -7.75
C ASP A 158 -3.64 13.72 -8.96
N PRO A 159 -2.60 14.61 -9.01
CA PRO A 159 -1.64 14.64 -10.11
C PRO A 159 -0.48 13.65 -9.94
N ARG A 160 -0.39 13.00 -8.78
CA ARG A 160 0.73 12.13 -8.38
C ARG A 160 0.38 10.67 -8.55
N VAL A 161 -0.72 10.25 -7.92
CA VAL A 161 -1.31 8.92 -8.11
C VAL A 161 -2.65 9.12 -8.80
N PRO A 162 -2.79 8.72 -10.07
CA PRO A 162 -4.02 8.93 -10.81
C PRO A 162 -5.21 8.28 -10.11
N PHE A 163 -6.35 8.98 -10.05
CA PHE A 163 -7.59 8.47 -9.45
C PHE A 163 -8.02 7.10 -10.01
N PHE A 164 -7.61 6.80 -11.24
CA PHE A 164 -7.79 5.49 -11.87
C PHE A 164 -7.25 4.32 -11.02
N GLU A 165 -6.20 4.53 -10.22
CA GLU A 165 -5.65 3.49 -9.34
C GLU A 165 -6.69 3.05 -8.30
N ALA A 166 -7.43 4.00 -7.72
CA ALA A 166 -8.52 3.71 -6.79
C ALA A 166 -9.71 3.03 -7.49
N GLU A 167 -10.12 3.54 -8.66
CA GLU A 167 -11.24 2.94 -9.40
C GLU A 167 -10.98 1.48 -9.73
N GLN A 168 -9.81 1.17 -10.31
CA GLN A 168 -9.50 -0.19 -10.74
C GLN A 168 -9.47 -1.18 -9.57
N ILE A 169 -8.87 -0.84 -8.43
CA ILE A 169 -8.82 -1.79 -7.31
C ILE A 169 -10.20 -1.99 -6.68
N VAL A 170 -10.98 -0.93 -6.54
CA VAL A 170 -12.34 -0.99 -6.00
C VAL A 170 -13.24 -1.86 -6.88
N ASP A 171 -13.19 -1.65 -8.20
CA ASP A 171 -14.01 -2.41 -9.16
C ASP A 171 -13.64 -3.90 -9.15
N ILE A 172 -12.34 -4.23 -9.12
CA ILE A 172 -11.89 -5.61 -9.09
C ILE A 172 -12.31 -6.30 -7.79
N VAL A 173 -12.09 -5.67 -6.63
CA VAL A 173 -12.42 -6.27 -5.33
C VAL A 173 -13.94 -6.43 -5.16
N ARG A 174 -14.74 -5.43 -5.58
CA ARG A 174 -16.21 -5.54 -5.62
C ARG A 174 -16.69 -6.61 -6.59
N GLY A 175 -16.05 -6.72 -7.76
CA GLY A 175 -16.33 -7.77 -8.73
C GLY A 175 -16.06 -9.20 -8.23
N LYS A 176 -15.25 -9.35 -7.17
CA LYS A 176 -15.04 -10.60 -6.43
C LYS A 176 -16.06 -10.81 -5.29
N GLY A 177 -17.10 -10.00 -5.20
CA GLY A 177 -18.13 -10.08 -4.18
C GLY A 177 -17.70 -9.59 -2.79
N ARG A 178 -16.63 -8.77 -2.71
CA ARG A 178 -16.15 -8.19 -1.46
C ARG A 178 -16.67 -6.77 -1.28
N GLU A 179 -16.94 -6.41 -0.02
CA GLU A 179 -17.32 -5.05 0.34
C GLU A 179 -16.09 -4.15 0.36
N VAL A 180 -16.19 -2.99 -0.31
CA VAL A 180 -15.19 -1.92 -0.26
C VAL A 180 -15.87 -0.62 0.05
N TRP A 181 -15.44 0.04 1.11
CA TRP A 181 -15.85 1.40 1.43
C TRP A 181 -15.01 2.39 0.64
N THR A 182 -15.64 3.43 0.12
CA THR A 182 -14.96 4.44 -0.68
C THR A 182 -15.25 5.84 -0.16
N VAL A 183 -14.22 6.68 -0.13
CA VAL A 183 -14.31 8.12 0.10
C VAL A 183 -13.62 8.82 -1.06
N TYR A 184 -14.39 9.36 -1.97
CA TYR A 184 -13.88 10.11 -3.13
C TYR A 184 -14.17 11.59 -2.96
N ALA A 185 -13.13 12.41 -3.06
CA ALA A 185 -13.23 13.86 -2.90
C ALA A 185 -13.04 14.54 -4.26
N ASP A 186 -14.08 15.25 -4.74
CA ASP A 186 -14.09 15.84 -6.08
C ASP A 186 -13.08 16.98 -6.25
N ASN A 187 -12.78 17.70 -5.18
CA ASN A 187 -11.91 18.89 -5.20
C ASN A 187 -10.57 18.69 -4.52
N GLU A 188 -10.22 17.44 -4.16
CA GLU A 188 -8.96 17.14 -3.49
C GLU A 188 -7.92 16.57 -4.44
N GLY A 189 -6.65 16.85 -4.15
CA GLY A 189 -5.48 16.27 -4.79
C GLY A 189 -4.91 15.08 -4.01
N HIS A 190 -3.57 15.08 -3.88
CA HIS A 190 -2.82 14.00 -3.23
C HIS A 190 -2.69 14.19 -1.74
#